data_a24e59933ea154031146b52190f43a33
#
_entry.id   a24e59933ea154031146b52190f43a33
#
_cell.length_a   1.000
_cell.length_b   1.000
_cell.length_c   1.000
_cell.angle_alpha   90.00
_cell.angle_beta   90.00
_cell.angle_gamma   90.00
#
_symmetry.space_group_name_H-M   'P 1'
#
loop_
_entity.id
_entity.type
_entity.pdbx_description
1 polymer ?
#
loop_
_entity_poly.entity_id
_entity_poly.type
_entity_poly.pdbx_seq_one_letter_code
_entity_poly.pdbx_strand_id
1 'polypeptide(L)'
;MKNIFSNKKAIIVLIACSLITIIIAIIMKITFFKPKPITEIKTNTVYIGGSRSEYPDNDQSRYYIEFKDNKTFILMYDDTRRNEENYDEDGDGSKPRLDIYFGEYEIKNGNYILKTTDSVGVSFKNTMAVAKKKINYYGRGIFEIEKYVLNQYGHNAERIIFRTGKREYILGYQDNSGNYYDKNDYYYLLFNKSDIKKLPISIEEFRKQFKMDKKAEQERLAEQAR
;
A
#
# COMPACT_ATOMS: atom_id res chain seq x y z
N MET A 1 -46.32 47.15 0.22
CA MET A 1 -44.94 46.68 0.09
C MET A 1 -44.26 46.70 1.47
N LYS A 2 -44.46 45.64 2.26
CA LYS A 2 -43.87 45.54 3.62
C LYS A 2 -42.57 44.71 3.56
N ASN A 3 -41.50 45.35 3.99
CA ASN A 3 -40.31 44.78 4.63
C ASN A 3 -39.51 43.63 3.96
N ILE A 4 -38.92 43.92 2.82
CA ILE A 4 -37.74 43.15 2.34
C ILE A 4 -36.46 43.59 3.12
N PHE A 5 -36.43 44.77 3.74
CA PHE A 5 -35.27 45.32 4.45
C PHE A 5 -35.17 44.96 5.94
N SER A 6 -36.27 44.45 6.56
CA SER A 6 -36.20 43.90 7.94
C SER A 6 -35.39 42.58 8.02
N ASN A 7 -35.10 41.92 6.90
CA ASN A 7 -34.46 40.61 6.85
C ASN A 7 -32.94 40.65 6.70
N LYS A 8 -32.31 41.83 6.56
CA LYS A 8 -30.83 41.87 6.38
C LYS A 8 -30.11 41.24 7.56
N LYS A 9 -30.52 41.49 8.78
CA LYS A 9 -29.92 40.89 9.99
C LYS A 9 -30.16 39.37 10.02
N ALA A 10 -31.36 38.92 9.67
CA ALA A 10 -31.69 37.51 9.60
C ALA A 10 -30.90 36.78 8.48
N ILE A 11 -30.73 37.43 7.34
CA ILE A 11 -29.92 36.90 6.23
C ILE A 11 -28.44 36.81 6.64
N ILE A 12 -27.88 37.82 7.30
CA ILE A 12 -26.50 37.81 7.81
C ILE A 12 -26.31 36.67 8.83
N VAL A 13 -27.26 36.50 9.76
CA VAL A 13 -27.22 35.40 10.73
C VAL A 13 -27.27 34.02 10.04
N LEU A 14 -28.14 33.85 9.05
CA LEU A 14 -28.23 32.60 8.28
C LEU A 14 -26.94 32.30 7.53
N ILE A 15 -26.33 33.29 6.90
CA ILE A 15 -25.02 33.13 6.21
C ILE A 15 -23.94 32.78 7.23
N ALA A 16 -23.88 33.46 8.37
CA ALA A 16 -22.92 33.15 9.42
C ALA A 16 -23.09 31.70 9.96
N CYS A 17 -24.32 31.29 10.24
CA CYS A 17 -24.60 29.92 10.67
C CYS A 17 -24.22 28.89 9.64
N SER A 18 -24.50 29.13 8.35
CA SER A 18 -24.12 28.19 7.28
C SER A 18 -22.60 28.09 7.12
N LEU A 19 -21.86 29.19 7.22
CA LEU A 19 -20.38 29.19 7.19
C LEU A 19 -19.79 28.42 8.38
N ILE A 20 -20.33 28.64 9.59
CA ILE A 20 -19.90 27.92 10.80
C ILE A 20 -20.16 26.40 10.60
N THR A 21 -21.31 26.02 10.09
CA THR A 21 -21.63 24.59 9.84
C THR A 21 -20.69 23.96 8.82
N ILE A 22 -20.34 24.68 7.75
CA ILE A 22 -19.37 24.24 6.75
C ILE A 22 -17.98 24.08 7.38
N ILE A 23 -17.53 25.06 8.18
CA ILE A 23 -16.24 25.00 8.87
C ILE A 23 -16.20 23.81 9.83
N ILE A 24 -17.24 23.60 10.63
CA ILE A 24 -17.35 22.45 11.53
C ILE A 24 -17.30 21.13 10.73
N ALA A 25 -18.03 21.04 9.61
CA ALA A 25 -18.01 19.85 8.77
C ALA A 25 -16.63 19.58 8.17
N ILE A 26 -15.90 20.63 7.74
CA ILE A 26 -14.53 20.54 7.26
C ILE A 26 -13.58 20.07 8.38
N ILE A 27 -13.66 20.68 9.56
CA ILE A 27 -12.85 20.29 10.72
C ILE A 27 -13.14 18.84 11.11
N MET A 28 -14.42 18.43 11.19
CA MET A 28 -14.78 17.05 11.45
C MET A 28 -14.23 16.11 10.39
N LYS A 29 -14.35 16.45 9.10
CA LYS A 29 -13.78 15.65 8.01
C LYS A 29 -12.27 15.48 8.16
N ILE A 30 -11.54 16.56 8.41
CA ILE A 30 -10.08 16.53 8.61
C ILE A 30 -9.71 15.69 9.84
N THR A 31 -10.43 15.84 10.96
CA THR A 31 -10.08 15.19 12.23
C THR A 31 -10.48 13.73 12.29
N PHE A 32 -11.71 13.39 11.82
CA PHE A 32 -12.25 12.03 11.93
C PHE A 32 -11.88 11.14 10.73
N PHE A 33 -11.60 11.72 9.57
CA PHE A 33 -11.26 10.98 8.37
C PHE A 33 -9.76 10.95 8.05
N LYS A 34 -8.92 11.58 8.88
CA LYS A 34 -7.47 11.48 8.72
C LYS A 34 -7.01 10.02 8.95
N PRO A 35 -6.18 9.45 8.08
CA PRO A 35 -5.56 8.16 8.32
C PRO A 35 -4.82 8.18 9.67
N LYS A 36 -4.97 7.11 10.45
CA LYS A 36 -4.29 6.96 11.74
C LYS A 36 -3.47 5.68 11.74
N PRO A 37 -2.28 5.68 12.32
CA PRO A 37 -1.55 4.47 12.58
C PRO A 37 -2.40 3.47 13.36
N ILE A 38 -2.27 2.19 13.04
CA ILE A 38 -3.00 1.16 13.75
C ILE A 38 -2.33 0.82 15.08
N THR A 39 -3.14 0.58 16.09
CA THR A 39 -2.71 0.13 17.43
C THR A 39 -3.19 -1.27 17.76
N GLU A 40 -3.97 -1.87 16.87
CA GLU A 40 -4.52 -3.21 16.94
C GLU A 40 -4.61 -3.81 15.54
N ILE A 41 -4.27 -5.09 15.39
CA ILE A 41 -4.46 -5.83 14.14
C ILE A 41 -5.74 -6.66 14.27
N LYS A 42 -6.68 -6.42 13.35
CA LYS A 42 -7.93 -7.18 13.19
C LYS A 42 -7.84 -8.04 11.94
N THR A 43 -8.32 -9.26 12.04
CA THR A 43 -8.44 -10.16 10.88
C THR A 43 -9.47 -9.63 9.88
N ASN A 44 -9.33 -10.03 8.62
CA ASN A 44 -10.21 -9.64 7.52
C ASN A 44 -10.32 -8.12 7.31
N THR A 45 -9.26 -7.40 7.69
CA THR A 45 -9.13 -5.95 7.50
C THR A 45 -7.86 -5.66 6.72
N VAL A 46 -7.99 -4.89 5.65
CA VAL A 46 -6.84 -4.45 4.85
C VAL A 46 -6.23 -3.19 5.46
N TYR A 47 -4.97 -3.28 5.82
CA TYR A 47 -4.15 -2.15 6.26
C TYR A 47 -3.26 -1.68 5.12
N ILE A 48 -2.91 -0.40 5.13
CA ILE A 48 -2.00 0.20 4.15
C ILE A 48 -0.71 0.63 4.86
N GLY A 49 0.42 0.30 4.27
CA GLY A 49 1.74 0.79 4.67
C GLY A 49 2.22 1.85 3.69
N GLY A 50 2.52 3.02 4.21
CA GLY A 50 3.11 4.11 3.43
C GLY A 50 4.62 4.07 3.45
N SER A 51 5.23 5.03 2.79
CA SER A 51 6.67 5.23 2.88
C SER A 51 7.05 5.64 4.30
N ARG A 52 7.89 4.85 4.96
CA ARG A 52 8.34 5.10 6.34
C ARG A 52 7.18 5.29 7.33
N SER A 53 7.13 6.46 7.97
CA SER A 53 6.10 6.81 8.99
C SER A 53 4.91 7.59 8.44
N GLU A 54 4.83 7.80 7.14
CA GLU A 54 3.80 8.63 6.52
C GLU A 54 2.74 7.78 5.80
N TYR A 55 1.51 8.29 5.78
CA TYR A 55 0.46 7.72 4.93
C TYR A 55 0.82 8.01 3.47
N PRO A 56 0.76 7.02 2.57
CA PRO A 56 1.24 7.19 1.21
C PRO A 56 0.40 8.21 0.43
N ASP A 57 1.06 9.10 -0.28
CA ASP A 57 0.45 9.97 -1.26
C ASP A 57 -0.09 9.18 -2.46
N ASN A 58 -0.92 9.80 -3.28
CA ASN A 58 -1.60 9.11 -4.37
C ASN A 58 -0.65 8.55 -5.43
N ASP A 59 0.51 9.15 -5.59
CA ASP A 59 1.55 8.82 -6.57
C ASP A 59 2.75 8.05 -5.99
N GLN A 60 2.61 7.49 -4.79
CA GLN A 60 3.63 6.70 -4.14
C GLN A 60 3.32 5.21 -4.18
N SER A 61 4.37 4.39 -4.26
CA SER A 61 4.29 2.96 -4.01
C SER A 61 3.86 2.67 -2.57
N ARG A 62 3.20 1.54 -2.37
CA ARG A 62 2.65 1.20 -1.06
C ARG A 62 2.49 -0.30 -0.86
N TYR A 63 2.36 -0.67 0.40
CA TYR A 63 2.01 -2.03 0.79
C TYR A 63 0.57 -2.09 1.27
N TYR A 64 -0.07 -3.22 1.02
CA TYR A 64 -1.34 -3.61 1.62
C TYR A 64 -1.16 -4.94 2.32
N ILE A 65 -1.70 -5.08 3.53
CA ILE A 65 -1.68 -6.34 4.23
C ILE A 65 -3.04 -6.66 4.85
N GLU A 66 -3.42 -7.93 4.74
CA GLU A 66 -4.63 -8.47 5.31
C GLU A 66 -4.31 -9.77 6.06
N PHE A 67 -4.73 -9.87 7.32
CA PHE A 67 -4.61 -11.07 8.13
C PHE A 67 -5.91 -11.86 8.11
N LYS A 68 -5.81 -13.18 8.05
CA LYS A 68 -6.96 -14.09 8.06
C LYS A 68 -7.06 -14.84 9.40
N ASP A 69 -8.26 -15.32 9.71
CA ASP A 69 -8.54 -16.03 10.98
C ASP A 69 -7.78 -17.36 11.09
N ASN A 70 -7.44 -17.98 9.97
CA ASN A 70 -6.69 -19.24 9.88
C ASN A 70 -5.16 -19.08 10.00
N LYS A 71 -4.69 -17.94 10.52
CA LYS A 71 -3.26 -17.58 10.64
C LYS A 71 -2.53 -17.46 9.30
N THR A 72 -3.23 -17.15 8.24
CA THR A 72 -2.62 -16.76 6.95
C THR A 72 -2.65 -15.26 6.75
N PHE A 73 -1.77 -14.76 5.90
CA PHE A 73 -1.76 -13.36 5.49
C PHE A 73 -1.70 -13.23 3.97
N ILE A 74 -2.10 -12.07 3.50
CA ILE A 74 -1.91 -11.62 2.13
C ILE A 74 -1.21 -10.27 2.20
N LEU A 75 -0.06 -10.16 1.54
CA LEU A 75 0.70 -8.92 1.42
C LEU A 75 0.78 -8.56 -0.06
N MET A 76 0.46 -7.30 -0.40
CA MET A 76 0.57 -6.81 -1.77
C MET A 76 1.42 -5.56 -1.81
N TYR A 77 2.40 -5.53 -2.68
CA TYR A 77 3.16 -4.34 -3.04
C TYR A 77 2.59 -3.74 -4.32
N ASP A 78 2.23 -2.48 -4.28
CA ASP A 78 1.66 -1.73 -5.40
C ASP A 78 2.57 -0.57 -5.78
N ASP A 79 3.30 -0.74 -6.87
CA ASP A 79 4.13 0.28 -7.50
C ASP A 79 3.53 0.76 -8.84
N THR A 80 2.21 0.69 -8.99
CA THR A 80 1.54 1.11 -10.22
C THR A 80 1.01 2.54 -10.20
N ARG A 81 1.19 3.23 -9.07
CA ARG A 81 0.57 4.56 -8.83
C ARG A 81 1.49 5.74 -9.08
N ARG A 82 2.78 5.47 -9.22
CA ARG A 82 3.76 6.51 -9.53
C ARG A 82 3.46 7.16 -10.86
N ASN A 83 3.83 8.44 -11.01
CA ASN A 83 3.78 9.12 -12.28
C ASN A 83 4.74 8.47 -13.28
N GLU A 84 4.43 8.53 -14.58
CA GLU A 84 5.23 7.89 -15.64
C GLU A 84 6.70 8.29 -15.58
N GLU A 85 6.98 9.56 -15.33
CA GLU A 85 8.33 10.14 -15.21
C GLU A 85 9.17 9.53 -14.09
N ASN A 86 8.51 9.02 -13.03
CA ASN A 86 9.20 8.47 -11.85
C ASN A 86 9.65 7.01 -12.04
N TYR A 87 9.33 6.36 -13.17
CA TYR A 87 9.76 4.99 -13.44
C TYR A 87 11.14 4.90 -14.12
N ASP A 88 11.59 5.97 -14.77
CA ASP A 88 12.88 6.00 -15.46
C ASP A 88 13.86 7.00 -14.81
N GLU A 89 13.53 7.56 -13.62
CA GLU A 89 14.30 8.63 -12.98
C GLU A 89 15.74 8.20 -12.66
N ASP A 90 15.94 6.92 -12.33
CA ASP A 90 17.27 6.35 -12.05
C ASP A 90 17.93 5.70 -13.25
N GLY A 91 17.30 5.68 -14.42
CA GLY A 91 17.79 5.04 -15.64
C GLY A 91 17.88 3.52 -15.57
N ASP A 92 17.26 2.90 -14.57
CA ASP A 92 17.24 1.45 -14.34
C ASP A 92 16.16 0.72 -15.17
N GLY A 93 15.34 1.46 -15.92
CA GLY A 93 14.26 0.93 -16.73
C GLY A 93 13.11 0.35 -15.90
N SER A 94 12.92 0.82 -14.67
CA SER A 94 11.82 0.37 -13.81
C SER A 94 10.47 0.53 -14.51
N LYS A 95 9.55 -0.38 -14.23
CA LYS A 95 8.21 -0.41 -14.84
C LYS A 95 7.16 -0.56 -13.75
N PRO A 96 5.93 -0.04 -13.97
CA PRO A 96 4.83 -0.26 -13.04
C PRO A 96 4.63 -1.76 -12.76
N ARG A 97 4.52 -2.13 -11.48
CA ARG A 97 4.38 -3.52 -11.06
C ARG A 97 3.44 -3.69 -9.88
N LEU A 98 2.85 -4.88 -9.77
CA LEU A 98 2.11 -5.35 -8.61
C LEU A 98 2.67 -6.71 -8.22
N ASP A 99 3.03 -6.87 -6.96
CA ASP A 99 3.47 -8.14 -6.40
C ASP A 99 2.55 -8.53 -5.26
N ILE A 100 2.13 -9.78 -5.22
CA ILE A 100 1.31 -10.30 -4.14
C ILE A 100 1.95 -11.56 -3.54
N TYR A 101 1.94 -11.62 -2.22
CA TYR A 101 2.55 -12.66 -1.42
C TYR A 101 1.50 -13.28 -0.52
N PHE A 102 1.45 -14.60 -0.49
CA PHE A 102 0.60 -15.39 0.38
C PHE A 102 1.47 -16.15 1.37
N GLY A 103 1.00 -16.29 2.59
CA GLY A 103 1.79 -17.00 3.58
C GLY A 103 1.08 -17.20 4.91
N GLU A 104 1.83 -17.72 5.85
CA GLU A 104 1.41 -17.94 7.22
C GLU A 104 2.10 -16.95 8.14
N TYR A 105 1.48 -16.65 9.29
CA TYR A 105 2.11 -15.83 10.32
C TYR A 105 2.06 -16.51 11.67
N GLU A 106 3.06 -16.25 12.47
CA GLU A 106 3.08 -16.59 13.89
C GLU A 106 3.22 -15.32 14.74
N ILE A 107 2.69 -15.36 15.95
CA ILE A 107 2.79 -14.23 16.88
C ILE A 107 3.79 -14.62 17.97
N LYS A 108 4.90 -13.86 18.06
CA LYS A 108 5.91 -14.00 19.11
C LYS A 108 6.15 -12.63 19.77
N ASN A 109 5.97 -12.57 21.08
CA ASN A 109 6.19 -11.34 21.87
C ASN A 109 5.41 -10.13 21.33
N GLY A 110 4.19 -10.36 20.77
CA GLY A 110 3.35 -9.32 20.21
C GLY A 110 3.72 -8.88 18.78
N ASN A 111 4.75 -9.47 18.20
CA ASN A 111 5.16 -9.26 16.81
C ASN A 111 4.59 -10.37 15.92
N TYR A 112 4.32 -10.05 14.65
CA TYR A 112 3.84 -10.97 13.63
C TYR A 112 4.99 -11.30 12.69
N ILE A 113 5.48 -12.54 12.76
CA ILE A 113 6.53 -13.04 11.87
C ILE A 113 5.84 -13.62 10.64
N LEU A 114 6.18 -13.10 9.47
CA LEU A 114 5.52 -13.43 8.22
C LEU A 114 6.37 -14.41 7.41
N LYS A 115 5.82 -15.58 7.12
CA LYS A 115 6.46 -16.61 6.29
C LYS A 115 5.72 -16.72 4.98
N THR A 116 6.29 -16.15 3.91
CA THR A 116 5.75 -16.26 2.56
C THR A 116 5.86 -17.70 2.06
N THR A 117 4.76 -18.27 1.58
CA THR A 117 4.67 -19.63 1.02
C THR A 117 4.50 -19.62 -0.50
N ASP A 118 3.87 -18.59 -1.05
CA ASP A 118 3.69 -18.42 -2.50
C ASP A 118 3.65 -16.94 -2.85
N SER A 119 4.02 -16.60 -4.08
CA SER A 119 4.02 -15.24 -4.56
C SER A 119 3.85 -15.16 -6.07
N VAL A 120 3.31 -14.05 -6.53
CA VAL A 120 3.15 -13.77 -7.96
C VAL A 120 3.25 -12.26 -8.21
N GLY A 121 3.83 -11.90 -9.33
CA GLY A 121 3.95 -10.54 -9.79
C GLY A 121 3.47 -10.33 -11.21
N VAL A 122 3.05 -9.13 -11.48
CA VAL A 122 2.73 -8.63 -12.82
C VAL A 122 3.44 -7.31 -13.06
N SER A 123 3.87 -7.08 -14.30
CA SER A 123 4.40 -5.79 -14.73
C SER A 123 3.59 -5.25 -15.90
N PHE A 124 3.65 -3.94 -16.03
CA PHE A 124 2.97 -3.20 -17.08
C PHE A 124 4.01 -2.43 -17.92
N LYS A 125 3.72 -2.22 -19.19
CA LYS A 125 4.61 -1.44 -20.05
C LYS A 125 4.75 0.02 -19.60
N ASN A 126 3.64 0.60 -19.11
CA ASN A 126 3.54 2.00 -18.69
C ASN A 126 2.24 2.22 -17.88
N THR A 127 2.02 3.44 -17.39
CA THR A 127 0.83 3.82 -16.61
C THR A 127 -0.49 3.70 -17.39
N MET A 128 -0.48 3.90 -18.71
CA MET A 128 -1.65 3.66 -19.56
C MET A 128 -2.03 2.17 -19.60
N ALA A 129 -1.05 1.28 -19.61
CA ALA A 129 -1.29 -0.17 -19.54
C ALA A 129 -1.87 -0.58 -18.18
N VAL A 130 -1.43 0.07 -17.09
CA VAL A 130 -2.03 -0.09 -15.74
C VAL A 130 -3.52 0.24 -15.78
N ALA A 131 -3.89 1.42 -16.28
CA ALA A 131 -5.29 1.86 -16.37
C ALA A 131 -6.16 0.88 -17.18
N LYS A 132 -5.59 0.22 -18.19
CA LYS A 132 -6.25 -0.78 -19.04
C LYS A 132 -6.14 -2.21 -18.50
N LYS A 133 -5.45 -2.41 -17.36
CA LYS A 133 -5.14 -3.73 -16.78
C LYS A 133 -4.45 -4.69 -17.78
N LYS A 134 -3.57 -4.15 -18.63
CA LYS A 134 -2.82 -4.88 -19.65
C LYS A 134 -1.39 -5.11 -19.19
N ILE A 135 -1.06 -6.34 -18.84
CA ILE A 135 0.27 -6.74 -18.36
C ILE A 135 1.16 -7.20 -19.52
N ASN A 136 2.46 -6.95 -19.41
CA ASN A 136 3.49 -7.47 -20.30
C ASN A 136 4.37 -8.54 -19.64
N TYR A 137 4.13 -8.81 -18.34
CA TYR A 137 4.79 -9.86 -17.59
C TYR A 137 3.86 -10.45 -16.54
N TYR A 138 4.01 -11.74 -16.30
CA TYR A 138 3.44 -12.49 -15.21
C TYR A 138 4.44 -13.54 -14.76
N GLY A 139 4.74 -13.59 -13.47
CA GLY A 139 5.67 -14.56 -12.90
C GLY A 139 5.22 -15.05 -11.54
N ARG A 140 5.52 -16.32 -11.20
CA ARG A 140 5.34 -16.93 -9.88
C ARG A 140 6.66 -17.05 -9.16
N GLY A 141 6.61 -17.18 -7.83
CA GLY A 141 7.81 -17.35 -7.03
C GLY A 141 8.71 -16.11 -7.04
N ILE A 142 8.11 -14.92 -7.12
CA ILE A 142 8.85 -13.66 -7.10
C ILE A 142 9.47 -13.42 -5.73
N PHE A 143 10.62 -12.74 -5.73
CA PHE A 143 11.29 -12.35 -4.51
C PHE A 143 10.75 -11.01 -3.99
N GLU A 144 10.72 -10.85 -2.67
CA GLU A 144 10.64 -9.55 -2.05
C GLU A 144 11.99 -8.84 -2.28
N ILE A 145 12.00 -7.78 -3.09
CA ILE A 145 13.24 -7.11 -3.52
C ILE A 145 14.06 -6.64 -2.31
N GLU A 146 13.41 -6.01 -1.33
CA GLU A 146 14.09 -5.50 -0.15
C GLU A 146 14.71 -6.63 0.67
N LYS A 147 14.00 -7.75 0.85
CA LYS A 147 14.52 -8.96 1.51
C LYS A 147 15.72 -9.53 0.75
N TYR A 148 15.63 -9.58 -0.57
CA TYR A 148 16.71 -10.05 -1.42
C TYR A 148 17.97 -9.19 -1.26
N VAL A 149 17.81 -7.85 -1.32
CA VAL A 149 18.91 -6.90 -1.12
C VAL A 149 19.54 -7.07 0.27
N LEU A 150 18.72 -7.10 1.33
CA LEU A 150 19.22 -7.30 2.70
C LEU A 150 20.00 -8.60 2.83
N ASN A 151 19.50 -9.70 2.25
CA ASN A 151 20.16 -11.01 2.29
C ASN A 151 21.48 -11.04 1.53
N GLN A 152 21.61 -10.30 0.42
CA GLN A 152 22.89 -10.17 -0.30
C GLN A 152 23.99 -9.52 0.55
N TYR A 153 23.60 -8.63 1.46
CA TYR A 153 24.55 -8.04 2.44
C TYR A 153 24.74 -8.91 3.69
N GLY A 154 24.26 -10.17 3.69
CA GLY A 154 24.48 -11.13 4.77
C GLY A 154 23.58 -10.92 5.99
N HIS A 155 22.48 -10.19 5.85
CA HIS A 155 21.59 -9.86 6.97
C HIS A 155 20.58 -10.94 7.35
N ASN A 156 20.29 -11.92 6.48
CA ASN A 156 19.28 -12.97 6.69
C ASN A 156 17.92 -12.41 7.19
N ALA A 157 17.43 -11.40 6.49
CA ALA A 157 16.25 -10.65 6.90
C ALA A 157 14.96 -11.48 6.74
N GLU A 158 14.10 -11.43 7.75
CA GLU A 158 12.75 -11.99 7.70
C GLU A 158 11.71 -10.87 7.82
N ARG A 159 10.64 -10.99 7.03
CA ARG A 159 9.52 -10.03 7.06
C ARG A 159 8.78 -10.13 8.39
N ILE A 160 8.55 -8.99 9.02
CA ILE A 160 7.93 -8.92 10.32
C ILE A 160 6.99 -7.71 10.41
N ILE A 161 5.95 -7.83 11.23
CA ILE A 161 5.25 -6.67 11.75
C ILE A 161 5.54 -6.57 13.23
N PHE A 162 6.16 -5.50 13.63
CA PHE A 162 6.53 -5.27 15.02
C PHE A 162 5.79 -4.06 15.62
N ARG A 163 5.61 -4.09 16.93
CA ARG A 163 4.93 -3.04 17.69
C ARG A 163 5.94 -2.07 18.26
N THR A 164 5.75 -0.79 17.98
CA THR A 164 6.60 0.28 18.52
C THR A 164 6.27 0.60 19.97
N GLY A 165 7.14 1.40 20.63
CA GLY A 165 6.88 1.94 21.96
C GLY A 165 5.62 2.81 22.04
N LYS A 166 5.16 3.39 20.93
CA LYS A 166 3.88 4.10 20.81
C LYS A 166 2.69 3.18 20.56
N ARG A 167 2.91 1.86 20.63
CA ARG A 167 1.91 0.83 20.32
C ARG A 167 1.42 0.80 18.86
N GLU A 168 2.12 1.45 17.96
CA GLU A 168 1.86 1.44 16.52
C GLU A 168 2.52 0.22 15.86
N TYR A 169 1.99 -0.25 14.75
CA TYR A 169 2.54 -1.40 14.03
C TYR A 169 3.27 -0.95 12.77
N ILE A 170 4.46 -1.53 12.59
CA ILE A 170 5.34 -1.29 11.45
C ILE A 170 5.57 -2.61 10.71
N LEU A 171 5.35 -2.61 9.40
CA LEU A 171 5.80 -3.65 8.49
C LEU A 171 7.27 -3.38 8.15
N GLY A 172 8.13 -4.35 8.36
CA GLY A 172 9.56 -4.21 8.13
C GLY A 172 10.27 -5.56 8.09
N TYR A 173 11.53 -5.55 8.44
CA TYR A 173 12.36 -6.76 8.47
C TYR A 173 13.08 -6.89 9.81
N GLN A 174 13.40 -8.12 10.18
CA GLN A 174 14.19 -8.47 11.35
C GLN A 174 15.30 -9.44 10.92
N ASP A 175 16.50 -9.30 11.50
CA ASP A 175 17.57 -10.26 11.32
C ASP A 175 17.44 -11.44 12.29
N ASN A 176 18.30 -12.46 12.12
CA ASN A 176 18.35 -13.63 12.99
C ASN A 176 18.72 -13.32 14.45
N SER A 177 19.31 -12.16 14.70
CA SER A 177 19.68 -11.66 16.05
C SER A 177 18.54 -10.87 16.70
N GLY A 178 17.41 -10.66 15.99
CA GLY A 178 16.27 -9.93 16.48
C GLY A 178 16.34 -8.42 16.26
N ASN A 179 17.32 -7.91 15.51
CA ASN A 179 17.41 -6.49 15.21
C ASN A 179 16.47 -6.10 14.08
N TYR A 180 15.81 -4.95 14.20
CA TYR A 180 14.92 -4.43 13.19
C TYR A 180 15.66 -3.53 12.19
N TYR A 181 15.30 -3.66 10.92
CA TYR A 181 15.77 -2.76 9.86
C TYR A 181 14.83 -1.57 9.73
N ASP A 182 14.88 -0.66 10.70
CA ASP A 182 14.10 0.58 10.71
C ASP A 182 14.88 1.80 10.18
N LYS A 183 16.21 1.69 10.16
CA LYS A 183 17.10 2.81 9.81
C LYS A 183 17.37 2.97 8.32
N ASN A 184 17.00 1.98 7.49
CA ASN A 184 17.40 1.87 6.09
C ASN A 184 16.22 1.90 5.14
N ASP A 185 15.18 2.66 5.45
CA ASP A 185 14.03 2.86 4.57
C ASP A 185 13.16 1.63 4.28
N TYR A 186 13.43 0.50 4.94
CA TYR A 186 12.69 -0.75 4.78
C TYR A 186 11.62 -0.96 5.85
N TYR A 187 10.97 0.11 6.28
CA TYR A 187 9.87 0.02 7.22
C TYR A 187 8.68 0.88 6.78
N TYR A 188 7.49 0.40 7.08
CA TYR A 188 6.24 1.02 6.65
C TYR A 188 5.26 1.02 7.80
N LEU A 189 4.95 2.21 8.33
CA LEU A 189 3.93 2.37 9.36
C LEU A 189 2.57 1.98 8.78
N LEU A 190 1.83 1.13 9.49
CA LEU A 190 0.53 0.64 9.05
C LEU A 190 -0.60 1.57 9.49
N PHE A 191 -1.51 1.86 8.56
CA PHE A 191 -2.65 2.73 8.77
C PHE A 191 -3.98 2.01 8.58
N ASN A 192 -5.02 2.50 9.29
CA ASN A 192 -6.36 1.92 9.30
C ASN A 192 -7.24 2.31 8.11
N LYS A 193 -6.76 3.18 7.21
CA LYS A 193 -7.54 3.70 6.09
C LYS A 193 -6.95 3.24 4.77
N SER A 194 -7.27 1.99 4.40
CA SER A 194 -6.96 1.48 3.07
C SER A 194 -7.98 1.96 2.03
N ASP A 195 -7.53 2.28 0.84
CA ASP A 195 -8.36 2.53 -0.34
C ASP A 195 -8.81 1.22 -1.03
N ILE A 196 -8.22 0.09 -0.64
CA ILE A 196 -8.63 -1.26 -1.03
C ILE A 196 -9.33 -1.92 0.17
N LYS A 197 -10.53 -2.48 -0.07
CA LYS A 197 -11.33 -3.12 0.98
C LYS A 197 -11.04 -4.61 1.15
N LYS A 198 -10.53 -5.26 0.11
CA LYS A 198 -10.25 -6.69 0.09
C LYS A 198 -9.12 -6.98 -0.87
N LEU A 199 -8.19 -7.84 -0.47
CA LEU A 199 -7.15 -8.36 -1.33
C LEU A 199 -7.62 -9.64 -2.04
N PRO A 200 -7.06 -9.99 -3.21
CA PRO A 200 -7.28 -11.28 -3.85
C PRO A 200 -6.88 -12.42 -2.89
N ILE A 201 -7.74 -13.42 -2.75
CA ILE A 201 -7.52 -14.52 -1.81
C ILE A 201 -6.72 -15.68 -2.42
N SER A 202 -6.43 -15.63 -3.72
CA SER A 202 -5.60 -16.62 -4.41
C SER A 202 -4.87 -16.01 -5.59
N ILE A 203 -3.86 -16.73 -6.08
CA ILE A 203 -3.11 -16.37 -7.29
C ILE A 203 -4.05 -16.29 -8.51
N GLU A 204 -5.01 -17.20 -8.60
CA GLU A 204 -5.97 -17.26 -9.69
C GLU A 204 -6.89 -16.02 -9.68
N GLU A 205 -7.36 -15.62 -8.51
CA GLU A 205 -8.18 -14.41 -8.35
C GLU A 205 -7.36 -13.16 -8.70
N PHE A 206 -6.10 -13.09 -8.27
CA PHE A 206 -5.20 -12.01 -8.65
C PHE A 206 -4.98 -11.97 -10.17
N ARG A 207 -4.62 -13.11 -10.77
CA ARG A 207 -4.30 -13.21 -12.20
C ARG A 207 -5.48 -12.84 -13.10
N LYS A 208 -6.69 -13.23 -12.72
CA LYS A 208 -7.94 -12.93 -13.47
C LYS A 208 -8.23 -11.45 -13.64
N GLN A 209 -7.60 -10.59 -12.85
CA GLN A 209 -7.80 -9.14 -12.94
C GLN A 209 -7.12 -8.51 -14.16
N PHE A 210 -6.21 -9.23 -14.82
CA PHE A 210 -5.34 -8.70 -15.86
C PHE A 210 -5.45 -9.47 -17.17
N LYS A 211 -5.20 -8.76 -18.27
CA LYS A 211 -5.10 -9.34 -19.61
C LYS A 211 -3.66 -9.24 -20.12
N MET A 212 -3.11 -10.31 -20.67
CA MET A 212 -1.78 -10.26 -21.28
C MET A 212 -1.83 -9.43 -22.56
N ASP A 213 -0.95 -8.45 -22.69
CA ASP A 213 -0.67 -7.74 -23.93
C ASP A 213 0.47 -8.43 -24.64
N LYS A 214 0.14 -9.33 -25.57
CA LYS A 214 1.12 -10.17 -26.29
C LYS A 214 2.17 -9.37 -27.04
N LYS A 215 1.80 -8.19 -27.57
CA LYS A 215 2.76 -7.32 -28.27
C LYS A 215 3.77 -6.74 -27.30
N ALA A 216 3.31 -6.18 -26.18
CA ALA A 216 4.18 -5.64 -25.14
C ALA A 216 5.04 -6.72 -24.48
N GLU A 217 4.53 -7.96 -24.34
CA GLU A 217 5.30 -9.11 -23.87
C GLU A 217 6.45 -9.45 -24.81
N GLN A 218 6.19 -9.51 -26.13
CA GLN A 218 7.23 -9.76 -27.14
C GLN A 218 8.30 -8.67 -27.15
N GLU A 219 7.90 -7.39 -27.06
CA GLU A 219 8.82 -6.26 -26.95
C GLU A 219 9.74 -6.41 -25.74
N ARG A 220 9.19 -6.71 -24.56
CA ARG A 220 9.97 -6.96 -23.34
C ARG A 220 10.96 -8.11 -23.50
N LEU A 221 10.52 -9.23 -24.07
CA LEU A 221 11.40 -10.38 -24.32
C LEU A 221 12.54 -10.05 -25.27
N ALA A 222 12.27 -9.24 -26.30
CA ALA A 222 13.29 -8.78 -27.23
C ALA A 222 14.30 -7.82 -26.57
N GLU A 223 13.87 -6.99 -25.63
CA GLU A 223 14.75 -6.11 -24.83
C GLU A 223 15.67 -6.93 -23.91
N GLN A 224 15.17 -8.00 -23.28
CA GLN A 224 15.97 -8.86 -22.40
C GLN A 224 16.98 -9.74 -23.13
N ALA A 225 16.81 -9.97 -24.43
CA ALA A 225 17.70 -10.78 -25.27
C ALA A 225 18.88 -9.98 -25.85
N ARG A 226 18.95 -8.68 -25.63
CA ARG A 226 20.02 -7.77 -26.07
C ARG A 226 21.06 -7.56 -25.00
#